data_6c9de36d30d11e0215d79208b1cb1754
#
_entry.id   6c9de36d30d11e0215d79208b1cb1754
#
_cell.length_a   1.000
_cell.length_b   1.000
_cell.length_c   1.000
_cell.angle_alpha   90.00
_cell.angle_beta   90.00
_cell.angle_gamma   90.00
#
_symmetry.space_group_name_H-M   'P 1'
#
loop_
_entity.id
_entity.type
_entity.pdbx_description
1 polymer ?
#
loop_
_entity_poly.entity_id
_entity_poly.type
_entity_poly.pdbx_seq_one_letter_code
_entity_poly.pdbx_strand_id
1 'polypeptide(L)'
;MEFLLDFILHIDQHMIEIVQEYHTWAYAILFLIIFCETGLVATPFLPGDSLLFVAGAITALPGMPLEINLLALILFAAAVLGDSCNYMIGHFFGRKLFNNPNSKIFKKSHLDKTHEFYKKYGGKTIIIARFVPIVRTFAPFVAGMGKMHYYYFMIYNLIGGAFWVLLFCYAGYFFGDLSFLQEKLKLLIIAIIFISILPAVIEVVRAKLKARKQR
;
A
#
# COMPACT_ATOMS: atom_id res chain seq x y z
N MET A 1 6.33 -12.52 -15.32
CA MET A 1 6.89 -12.45 -13.94
C MET A 1 8.15 -11.59 -13.92
N GLU A 2 8.97 -11.64 -14.97
CA GLU A 2 10.18 -10.80 -15.14
C GLU A 2 9.86 -9.30 -15.17
N PHE A 3 8.84 -8.88 -15.93
CA PHE A 3 8.43 -7.48 -16.00
C PHE A 3 8.04 -6.86 -14.65
N LEU A 4 7.32 -7.61 -13.80
CA LEU A 4 6.96 -7.13 -12.46
C LEU A 4 8.17 -7.04 -11.52
N LEU A 5 9.12 -7.96 -11.66
CA LEU A 5 10.36 -7.94 -10.89
C LEU A 5 11.26 -6.77 -11.33
N ASP A 6 11.37 -6.54 -12.64
CA ASP A 6 12.11 -5.43 -13.21
C ASP A 6 11.51 -4.09 -12.78
N PHE A 7 10.20 -3.94 -12.88
CA PHE A 7 9.49 -2.74 -12.43
C PHE A 7 9.71 -2.45 -10.93
N ILE A 8 9.69 -3.49 -10.08
CA ILE A 8 9.91 -3.34 -8.63
C ILE A 8 11.38 -2.97 -8.33
N LEU A 9 12.33 -3.56 -9.05
CA LEU A 9 13.76 -3.34 -8.81
C LEU A 9 14.26 -1.99 -9.36
N HIS A 10 13.60 -1.44 -10.39
CA HIS A 10 13.95 -0.19 -11.06
C HIS A 10 12.81 0.86 -10.97
N ILE A 11 12.04 0.79 -9.88
CA ILE A 11 10.88 1.68 -9.67
C ILE A 11 11.27 3.16 -9.71
N ASP A 12 12.48 3.50 -9.24
CA ASP A 12 13.05 4.84 -9.29
C ASP A 12 13.22 5.35 -10.73
N GLN A 13 13.78 4.53 -11.61
CA GLN A 13 14.02 4.89 -13.02
C GLN A 13 12.71 5.03 -13.79
N HIS A 14 11.83 4.03 -13.68
CA HIS A 14 10.52 4.07 -14.32
C HIS A 14 9.66 5.24 -13.84
N MET A 15 9.75 5.60 -12.56
CA MET A 15 9.04 6.76 -12.01
C MET A 15 9.58 8.08 -12.55
N ILE A 16 10.91 8.22 -12.68
CA ILE A 16 11.53 9.42 -13.27
C ILE A 16 11.12 9.55 -14.74
N GLU A 17 11.16 8.46 -15.51
CA GLU A 17 10.72 8.41 -16.90
C GLU A 17 9.25 8.83 -17.04
N ILE A 18 8.35 8.25 -16.22
CA ILE A 18 6.92 8.61 -16.21
C ILE A 18 6.74 10.10 -15.91
N VAL A 19 7.44 10.64 -14.92
CA VAL A 19 7.31 12.04 -14.54
C VAL A 19 7.84 12.98 -15.63
N GLN A 20 8.96 12.63 -16.26
CA GLN A 20 9.57 13.42 -17.34
C GLN A 20 8.77 13.36 -18.63
N GLU A 21 8.21 12.20 -18.99
CA GLU A 21 7.46 12.02 -20.22
C GLU A 21 6.03 12.54 -20.11
N TYR A 22 5.35 12.24 -19.00
CA TYR A 22 3.93 12.53 -18.82
C TYR A 22 3.64 13.79 -18.02
N HIS A 23 4.67 14.45 -17.42
CA HIS A 23 4.52 15.73 -16.70
C HIS A 23 3.33 15.71 -15.72
N THR A 24 2.33 16.56 -15.97
CA THR A 24 1.13 16.66 -15.11
C THR A 24 0.29 15.37 -15.05
N TRP A 25 0.30 14.54 -16.10
CA TRP A 25 -0.38 13.26 -16.10
C TRP A 25 0.20 12.24 -15.12
N ALA A 26 1.44 12.44 -14.68
CA ALA A 26 2.05 11.61 -13.65
C ALA A 26 1.22 11.58 -12.36
N TYR A 27 0.57 12.70 -11.99
CA TYR A 27 -0.35 12.72 -10.85
C TYR A 27 -1.52 11.73 -11.02
N ALA A 28 -2.10 11.66 -12.22
CA ALA A 28 -3.22 10.76 -12.50
C ALA A 28 -2.77 9.29 -12.51
N ILE A 29 -1.58 9.00 -13.05
CA ILE A 29 -1.00 7.66 -13.06
C ILE A 29 -0.74 7.20 -11.62
N LEU A 30 -0.10 8.02 -10.81
CA LEU A 30 0.20 7.72 -9.41
C LEU A 30 -1.06 7.57 -8.58
N PHE A 31 -2.06 8.44 -8.79
CA PHE A 31 -3.38 8.30 -8.20
C PHE A 31 -3.98 6.93 -8.51
N LEU A 32 -3.98 6.53 -9.78
CA LEU A 32 -4.57 5.26 -10.22
C LEU A 32 -3.85 4.07 -9.59
N ILE A 33 -2.52 4.09 -9.55
CA ILE A 33 -1.72 3.01 -8.95
C ILE A 33 -2.06 2.86 -7.46
N ILE A 34 -2.03 3.94 -6.68
CA ILE A 34 -2.34 3.91 -5.24
C ILE A 34 -3.81 3.55 -5.01
N PHE A 35 -4.74 4.08 -5.83
CA PHE A 35 -6.15 3.72 -5.74
C PHE A 35 -6.38 2.23 -6.00
N CYS A 36 -5.76 1.66 -7.02
CA CYS A 36 -5.88 0.23 -7.32
C CYS A 36 -5.24 -0.64 -6.23
N GLU A 37 -4.07 -0.23 -5.71
CA GLU A 37 -3.38 -0.96 -4.65
C GLU A 37 -4.20 -1.05 -3.37
N THR A 38 -4.81 0.07 -2.94
CA THR A 38 -5.60 0.12 -1.71
C THR A 38 -7.02 -0.39 -1.90
N GLY A 39 -7.60 -0.19 -3.09
CA GLY A 39 -8.98 -0.51 -3.40
C GLY A 39 -9.23 -1.96 -3.81
N LEU A 40 -8.25 -2.58 -4.46
CA LEU A 40 -8.37 -3.96 -4.92
C LEU A 40 -7.78 -4.92 -3.89
N VAL A 41 -8.60 -5.80 -3.33
CA VAL A 41 -8.18 -6.84 -2.36
C VAL A 41 -7.19 -7.84 -2.98
N ALA A 42 -7.05 -7.83 -4.30
CA ALA A 42 -6.29 -8.81 -5.06
C ALA A 42 -4.79 -8.49 -5.22
N THR A 43 -4.34 -7.29 -4.89
CA THR A 43 -2.99 -6.80 -5.18
C THR A 43 -2.15 -6.47 -3.94
N PRO A 44 -1.93 -7.41 -2.99
CA PRO A 44 -1.12 -7.16 -1.79
C PRO A 44 0.39 -7.03 -2.08
N PHE A 45 0.80 -7.08 -3.35
CA PHE A 45 2.21 -7.15 -3.76
C PHE A 45 2.75 -5.85 -4.36
N LEU A 46 1.91 -4.82 -4.58
CA LEU A 46 2.43 -3.54 -5.03
C LEU A 46 3.10 -2.80 -3.86
N PRO A 47 4.34 -2.31 -4.04
CA PRO A 47 5.09 -1.66 -2.97
C PRO A 47 4.67 -0.19 -2.80
N GLY A 48 3.43 0.07 -2.35
CA GLY A 48 2.88 1.42 -2.22
C GLY A 48 3.68 2.33 -1.30
N ASP A 49 4.25 1.77 -0.22
CA ASP A 49 5.12 2.53 0.69
C ASP A 49 6.34 3.08 -0.05
N SER A 50 6.99 2.21 -0.85
CA SER A 50 8.14 2.59 -1.67
C SER A 50 7.74 3.58 -2.77
N LEU A 51 6.57 3.40 -3.37
CA LEU A 51 6.06 4.29 -4.42
C LEU A 51 5.80 5.70 -3.86
N LEU A 52 5.17 5.83 -2.69
CA LEU A 52 4.97 7.11 -2.01
C LEU A 52 6.29 7.79 -1.68
N PHE A 53 7.26 7.01 -1.18
CA PHE A 53 8.58 7.52 -0.83
C PHE A 53 9.33 8.00 -2.08
N VAL A 54 9.38 7.19 -3.15
CA VAL A 54 10.05 7.55 -4.41
C VAL A 54 9.37 8.75 -5.06
N ALA A 55 8.03 8.78 -5.10
CA ALA A 55 7.29 9.90 -5.64
C ALA A 55 7.60 11.20 -4.89
N GLY A 56 7.67 11.14 -3.54
CA GLY A 56 8.12 12.27 -2.73
C GLY A 56 9.57 12.69 -3.02
N ALA A 57 10.49 11.74 -3.13
CA ALA A 57 11.89 12.02 -3.42
C ALA A 57 12.09 12.68 -4.79
N ILE A 58 11.34 12.26 -5.81
CA ILE A 58 11.40 12.85 -7.15
C ILE A 58 10.97 14.31 -7.13
N THR A 59 9.99 14.72 -6.30
CA THR A 59 9.58 16.12 -6.20
C THR A 59 10.66 17.04 -5.63
N ALA A 60 11.66 16.49 -4.93
CA ALA A 60 12.80 17.25 -4.42
C ALA A 60 13.91 17.46 -5.48
N LEU A 61 13.87 16.72 -6.59
CA LEU A 61 14.89 16.82 -7.62
C LEU A 61 14.70 18.12 -8.45
N PRO A 62 15.80 18.84 -8.79
CA PRO A 62 15.73 20.07 -9.60
C PRO A 62 15.08 19.80 -10.97
N GLY A 63 14.18 20.69 -11.38
CA GLY A 63 13.55 20.63 -12.70
C GLY A 63 12.38 19.65 -12.84
N MET A 64 11.98 18.95 -11.78
CA MET A 64 10.80 18.08 -11.82
C MET A 64 9.50 18.89 -11.77
N PRO A 65 8.49 18.52 -12.58
CA PRO A 65 7.23 19.27 -12.70
C PRO A 65 6.23 18.96 -11.56
N LEU A 66 6.60 18.15 -10.58
CA LEU A 66 5.71 17.72 -9.50
C LEU A 66 5.92 18.56 -8.23
N GLU A 67 4.81 19.00 -7.62
CA GLU A 67 4.81 19.68 -6.33
C GLU A 67 4.41 18.73 -5.21
N ILE A 68 5.20 18.69 -4.12
CA ILE A 68 5.01 17.73 -3.02
C ILE A 68 3.64 17.87 -2.32
N ASN A 69 3.15 19.10 -2.11
CA ASN A 69 1.87 19.31 -1.42
C ASN A 69 0.69 18.80 -2.26
N LEU A 70 0.71 19.11 -3.56
CA LEU A 70 -0.32 18.65 -4.50
C LEU A 70 -0.25 17.12 -4.66
N LEU A 71 0.96 16.57 -4.77
CA LEU A 71 1.18 15.13 -4.84
C LEU A 71 0.62 14.42 -3.59
N ALA A 72 0.98 14.89 -2.40
CA ALA A 72 0.51 14.30 -1.15
C ALA A 72 -1.03 14.37 -1.04
N LEU A 73 -1.65 15.47 -1.45
CA LEU A 73 -3.11 15.61 -1.46
C LEU A 73 -3.79 14.62 -2.41
N ILE A 74 -3.25 14.48 -3.63
CA ILE A 74 -3.78 13.56 -4.64
C ILE A 74 -3.64 12.10 -4.18
N LEU A 75 -2.48 11.72 -3.65
CA LEU A 75 -2.22 10.36 -3.17
C LEU A 75 -3.02 10.05 -1.89
N PHE A 76 -3.24 11.04 -1.03
CA PHE A 76 -4.16 10.92 0.10
C PHE A 76 -5.59 10.65 -0.37
N ALA A 77 -6.09 11.40 -1.35
CA ALA A 77 -7.41 11.16 -1.92
C ALA A 77 -7.50 9.75 -2.54
N ALA A 78 -6.47 9.32 -3.28
CA ALA A 78 -6.39 7.97 -3.85
C ALA A 78 -6.48 6.87 -2.77
N ALA A 79 -5.72 7.01 -1.68
CA ALA A 79 -5.69 6.06 -0.59
C ALA A 79 -7.05 5.97 0.14
N VAL A 80 -7.69 7.12 0.40
CA VAL A 80 -8.99 7.18 1.09
C VAL A 80 -10.11 6.60 0.21
N LEU A 81 -10.13 6.95 -1.07
CA LEU A 81 -11.11 6.44 -2.02
C LEU A 81 -10.92 4.95 -2.30
N GLY A 82 -9.67 4.50 -2.40
CA GLY A 82 -9.33 3.08 -2.56
C GLY A 82 -9.84 2.25 -1.39
N ASP A 83 -9.49 2.61 -0.16
CA ASP A 83 -9.98 1.91 1.03
C ASP A 83 -11.50 1.95 1.15
N SER A 84 -12.14 3.05 0.74
CA SER A 84 -13.61 3.16 0.73
C SER A 84 -14.24 2.21 -0.29
N CYS A 85 -13.63 2.05 -1.47
CA CYS A 85 -14.02 1.07 -2.47
C CYS A 85 -13.87 -0.36 -1.91
N ASN A 86 -12.74 -0.66 -1.29
CA ASN A 86 -12.45 -1.93 -0.65
C ASN A 86 -13.46 -2.27 0.46
N TYR A 87 -13.80 -1.28 1.31
CA TYR A 87 -14.86 -1.41 2.31
C TYR A 87 -16.22 -1.75 1.66
N MET A 88 -16.61 -1.07 0.59
CA MET A 88 -17.86 -1.33 -0.13
C MET A 88 -17.87 -2.74 -0.73
N ILE A 89 -16.76 -3.18 -1.33
CA ILE A 89 -16.62 -4.55 -1.84
C ILE A 89 -16.83 -5.57 -0.69
N GLY A 90 -16.21 -5.31 0.47
CA GLY A 90 -16.40 -6.13 1.68
C GLY A 90 -17.84 -6.16 2.16
N HIS A 91 -18.51 -5.00 2.16
CA HIS A 91 -19.89 -4.85 2.63
C HIS A 91 -20.89 -5.62 1.74
N PHE A 92 -20.76 -5.52 0.42
CA PHE A 92 -21.72 -6.13 -0.51
C PHE A 92 -21.39 -7.57 -0.87
N PHE A 93 -20.10 -7.89 -1.01
CA PHE A 93 -19.65 -9.18 -1.55
C PHE A 93 -18.89 -10.05 -0.54
N GLY A 94 -18.54 -9.53 0.64
CA GLY A 94 -17.62 -10.17 1.58
C GLY A 94 -17.96 -11.62 1.91
N ARG A 95 -19.20 -11.91 2.27
CA ARG A 95 -19.64 -13.30 2.59
C ARG A 95 -19.54 -14.23 1.39
N LYS A 96 -19.86 -13.76 0.18
CA LYS A 96 -19.87 -14.57 -1.03
C LYS A 96 -18.46 -14.94 -1.49
N LEU A 97 -17.50 -14.03 -1.33
CA LEU A 97 -16.11 -14.22 -1.76
C LEU A 97 -15.35 -15.22 -0.87
N PHE A 98 -15.66 -15.29 0.43
CA PHE A 98 -15.02 -16.24 1.37
C PHE A 98 -15.67 -17.63 1.40
N ASN A 99 -16.84 -17.83 0.77
CA ASN A 99 -17.48 -19.14 0.68
C ASN A 99 -16.81 -20.08 -0.35
N ASN A 100 -15.86 -19.60 -1.15
CA ASN A 100 -15.15 -20.41 -2.12
C ASN A 100 -13.85 -20.98 -1.49
N PRO A 101 -13.80 -22.29 -1.15
CA PRO A 101 -12.65 -22.91 -0.49
C PRO A 101 -11.40 -22.95 -1.36
N ASN A 102 -11.53 -22.81 -2.68
CA ASN A 102 -10.43 -22.86 -3.65
C ASN A 102 -9.84 -21.48 -3.99
N SER A 103 -10.29 -20.41 -3.33
CA SER A 103 -9.78 -19.07 -3.58
C SER A 103 -8.32 -18.94 -3.11
N LYS A 104 -7.42 -18.58 -4.03
CA LYS A 104 -6.00 -18.30 -3.72
C LYS A 104 -5.80 -16.96 -3.02
N ILE A 105 -6.72 -16.01 -3.22
CA ILE A 105 -6.66 -14.63 -2.71
C ILE A 105 -7.38 -14.52 -1.37
N PHE A 106 -8.62 -15.02 -1.31
CA PHE A 106 -9.48 -14.95 -0.11
C PHE A 106 -9.25 -16.15 0.81
N LYS A 107 -8.03 -16.26 1.36
CA LYS A 107 -7.69 -17.33 2.31
C LYS A 107 -8.27 -17.02 3.68
N LYS A 108 -8.90 -18.03 4.30
CA LYS A 108 -9.45 -17.93 5.66
C LYS A 108 -8.41 -17.47 6.68
N SER A 109 -7.13 -17.85 6.51
CA SER A 109 -6.03 -17.42 7.39
C SER A 109 -5.78 -15.91 7.39
N HIS A 110 -6.01 -15.21 6.27
CA HIS A 110 -5.87 -13.75 6.19
C HIS A 110 -7.04 -13.06 6.91
N LEU A 111 -8.24 -13.64 6.75
CA LEU A 111 -9.44 -13.18 7.45
C LEU A 111 -9.28 -13.33 8.97
N ASP A 112 -8.83 -14.50 9.44
CA ASP A 112 -8.65 -14.80 10.86
C ASP A 112 -7.62 -13.83 11.49
N LYS A 113 -6.49 -13.57 10.83
CA LYS A 113 -5.50 -12.57 11.29
C LYS A 113 -6.10 -11.18 11.42
N THR A 114 -6.86 -10.75 10.43
CA THR A 114 -7.49 -9.43 10.45
C THR A 114 -8.55 -9.35 11.56
N HIS A 115 -9.31 -10.42 11.81
CA HIS A 115 -10.23 -10.51 12.94
C HIS A 115 -9.52 -10.43 14.29
N GLU A 116 -8.33 -11.03 14.45
CA GLU A 116 -7.52 -10.88 15.67
C GLU A 116 -7.09 -9.42 15.90
N PHE A 117 -6.72 -8.72 14.84
CA PHE A 117 -6.44 -7.27 14.92
C PHE A 117 -7.67 -6.48 15.37
N TYR A 118 -8.85 -6.77 14.82
CA TYR A 118 -10.09 -6.09 15.23
C TYR A 118 -10.47 -6.40 16.67
N LYS A 119 -10.27 -7.64 17.15
CA LYS A 119 -10.49 -8.00 18.55
C LYS A 119 -9.56 -7.25 19.50
N LYS A 120 -8.30 -7.02 19.08
CA LYS A 120 -7.27 -6.38 19.90
C LYS A 120 -7.36 -4.86 19.90
N TYR A 121 -7.59 -4.25 18.73
CA TYR A 121 -7.46 -2.80 18.51
C TYR A 121 -8.78 -2.10 18.16
N GLY A 122 -9.87 -2.86 17.96
CA GLY A 122 -11.15 -2.30 17.55
C GLY A 122 -11.05 -1.53 16.23
N GLY A 123 -11.75 -0.39 16.13
CA GLY A 123 -11.74 0.47 14.94
C GLY A 123 -10.37 1.05 14.58
N LYS A 124 -9.45 1.21 15.57
CA LYS A 124 -8.08 1.66 15.33
C LYS A 124 -7.28 0.71 14.43
N THR A 125 -7.79 -0.51 14.21
CA THR A 125 -7.22 -1.48 13.27
C THR A 125 -7.04 -0.86 11.87
N ILE A 126 -7.96 0.00 11.41
CA ILE A 126 -7.86 0.66 10.10
C ILE A 126 -6.58 1.50 9.99
N ILE A 127 -6.20 2.21 11.06
CA ILE A 127 -4.97 3.03 11.09
C ILE A 127 -3.73 2.12 11.15
N ILE A 128 -3.71 1.19 12.12
CA ILE A 128 -2.53 0.34 12.39
C ILE A 128 -2.28 -0.64 11.23
N ALA A 129 -3.35 -1.13 10.62
CA ALA A 129 -3.29 -2.09 9.52
C ALA A 129 -2.49 -1.56 8.32
N ARG A 130 -2.50 -0.24 8.07
CA ARG A 130 -1.75 0.36 6.94
C ARG A 130 -0.26 0.04 6.97
N PHE A 131 0.29 -0.24 8.15
CA PHE A 131 1.71 -0.59 8.35
C PHE A 131 1.97 -2.10 8.39
N VAL A 132 0.93 -2.93 8.23
CA VAL A 132 1.05 -4.40 8.23
C VAL A 132 0.56 -4.94 6.89
N PRO A 133 1.44 -5.35 5.97
CA PRO A 133 1.11 -5.58 4.56
C PRO A 133 -0.14 -6.44 4.30
N ILE A 134 -0.28 -7.58 4.99
CA ILE A 134 -1.44 -8.47 4.81
C ILE A 134 -2.70 -7.88 5.43
N VAL A 135 -2.59 -7.30 6.64
CA VAL A 135 -3.75 -6.76 7.34
C VAL A 135 -4.27 -5.52 6.63
N ARG A 136 -3.38 -4.72 6.01
CA ARG A 136 -3.70 -3.49 5.28
C ARG A 136 -4.74 -3.72 4.19
N THR A 137 -4.54 -4.71 3.32
CA THR A 137 -5.46 -4.99 2.21
C THR A 137 -6.80 -5.57 2.68
N PHE A 138 -6.80 -6.30 3.80
CA PHE A 138 -8.01 -6.95 4.32
C PHE A 138 -8.76 -6.13 5.37
N ALA A 139 -8.14 -5.15 6.03
CA ALA A 139 -8.79 -4.40 7.10
C ALA A 139 -10.03 -3.62 6.62
N PRO A 140 -10.00 -2.82 5.53
CA PRO A 140 -11.19 -2.15 5.02
C PRO A 140 -12.26 -3.14 4.58
N PHE A 141 -11.86 -4.24 3.92
CA PHE A 141 -12.75 -5.30 3.49
C PHE A 141 -13.50 -5.95 4.67
N VAL A 142 -12.74 -6.33 5.72
CA VAL A 142 -13.31 -6.96 6.93
C VAL A 142 -14.19 -5.98 7.70
N ALA A 143 -13.85 -4.69 7.72
CA ALA A 143 -14.72 -3.65 8.30
C ALA A 143 -16.07 -3.60 7.58
N GLY A 144 -16.06 -3.62 6.25
CA GLY A 144 -17.27 -3.65 5.43
C GLY A 144 -18.08 -4.94 5.64
N MET A 145 -17.44 -6.10 5.60
CA MET A 145 -18.07 -7.40 5.82
C MET A 145 -18.64 -7.51 7.24
N GLY A 146 -17.97 -6.97 8.24
CA GLY A 146 -18.41 -6.91 9.64
C GLY A 146 -19.45 -5.84 9.91
N LYS A 147 -19.92 -5.12 8.88
CA LYS A 147 -20.92 -4.04 8.97
C LYS A 147 -20.52 -2.94 9.96
N MET A 148 -19.21 -2.61 10.03
CA MET A 148 -18.76 -1.43 10.75
C MET A 148 -19.47 -0.21 10.18
N HIS A 149 -19.94 0.70 11.03
CA HIS A 149 -20.61 1.92 10.57
C HIS A 149 -19.66 2.77 9.73
N TYR A 150 -20.07 3.15 8.50
CA TYR A 150 -19.20 3.82 7.53
C TYR A 150 -18.60 5.13 8.03
N TYR A 151 -19.32 5.88 8.86
CA TYR A 151 -18.81 7.11 9.47
C TYR A 151 -17.56 6.88 10.33
N TYR A 152 -17.56 5.87 11.20
CA TYR A 152 -16.39 5.52 12.02
C TYR A 152 -15.24 4.98 11.16
N PHE A 153 -15.57 4.15 10.15
CA PHE A 153 -14.58 3.69 9.18
C PHE A 153 -13.90 4.88 8.50
N MET A 154 -14.68 5.87 8.02
CA MET A 154 -14.16 7.03 7.31
C MET A 154 -13.24 7.89 8.20
N ILE A 155 -13.57 8.10 9.47
CA ILE A 155 -12.69 8.83 10.40
C ILE A 155 -11.33 8.14 10.53
N TYR A 156 -11.32 6.83 10.78
CA TYR A 156 -10.08 6.08 10.91
C TYR A 156 -9.31 6.01 9.58
N ASN A 157 -10.02 5.93 8.46
CA ASN A 157 -9.44 5.92 7.12
C ASN A 157 -8.77 7.26 6.79
N LEU A 158 -9.41 8.39 7.07
CA LEU A 158 -8.84 9.73 6.88
C LEU A 158 -7.59 9.91 7.74
N ILE A 159 -7.65 9.60 9.03
CA ILE A 159 -6.51 9.75 9.94
C ILE A 159 -5.36 8.84 9.51
N GLY A 160 -5.64 7.57 9.25
CA GLY A 160 -4.62 6.60 8.83
C GLY A 160 -4.03 6.92 7.47
N GLY A 161 -4.87 7.34 6.50
CA GLY A 161 -4.46 7.76 5.17
C GLY A 161 -3.56 8.98 5.19
N ALA A 162 -3.95 10.02 5.95
CA ALA A 162 -3.15 11.21 6.11
C ALA A 162 -1.77 10.88 6.73
N PHE A 163 -1.75 10.14 7.84
CA PHE A 163 -0.52 9.77 8.50
C PHE A 163 0.41 8.95 7.58
N TRP A 164 -0.13 7.98 6.86
CA TRP A 164 0.63 7.12 5.97
C TRP A 164 1.22 7.91 4.78
N VAL A 165 0.38 8.69 4.08
CA VAL A 165 0.84 9.45 2.90
C VAL A 165 1.84 10.53 3.30
N LEU A 166 1.53 11.31 4.35
CA LEU A 166 2.43 12.37 4.82
C LEU A 166 3.78 11.78 5.27
N LEU A 167 3.76 10.68 6.03
CA LEU A 167 4.98 10.04 6.49
C LEU A 167 5.89 9.65 5.32
N PHE A 168 5.38 8.89 4.34
CA PHE A 168 6.22 8.38 3.25
C PHE A 168 6.55 9.44 2.20
N CYS A 169 5.61 10.29 1.80
CA CYS A 169 5.88 11.34 0.80
C CYS A 169 6.87 12.37 1.33
N TYR A 170 6.67 12.87 2.55
CA TYR A 170 7.59 13.88 3.08
C TYR A 170 8.91 13.29 3.55
N ALA A 171 8.93 12.04 4.03
CA ALA A 171 10.20 11.36 4.23
C ALA A 171 10.97 11.27 2.91
N GLY A 172 10.33 10.83 1.83
CA GLY A 172 10.94 10.82 0.50
C GLY A 172 11.46 12.18 0.07
N TYR A 173 10.64 13.22 0.21
CA TYR A 173 11.02 14.59 -0.14
C TYR A 173 12.27 15.08 0.62
N PHE A 174 12.28 14.97 1.95
CA PHE A 174 13.40 15.39 2.77
C PHE A 174 14.68 14.58 2.50
N PHE A 175 14.54 13.28 2.28
CA PHE A 175 15.69 12.46 1.92
C PHE A 175 16.17 12.67 0.48
N GLY A 176 15.26 13.03 -0.44
CA GLY A 176 15.58 13.35 -1.84
C GLY A 176 16.38 14.65 -1.99
N ASP A 177 16.19 15.64 -1.10
CA ASP A 177 16.88 16.94 -1.11
C ASP A 177 18.35 16.86 -0.59
N LEU A 178 18.70 15.80 0.15
CA LEU A 178 20.05 15.62 0.69
C LEU A 178 21.03 15.17 -0.40
N SER A 179 21.93 16.05 -0.84
CA SER A 179 22.93 15.78 -1.88
C SER A 179 23.81 14.54 -1.62
N PHE A 180 24.12 14.25 -0.35
CA PHE A 180 24.83 13.03 0.06
C PHE A 180 24.00 11.75 -0.15
N LEU A 181 22.67 11.85 -0.10
CA LEU A 181 21.75 10.72 -0.28
C LEU A 181 21.31 10.54 -1.73
N GLN A 182 21.47 11.56 -2.58
CA GLN A 182 21.18 11.42 -4.02
C GLN A 182 22.04 10.32 -4.66
N GLU A 183 23.31 10.21 -4.27
CA GLU A 183 24.18 9.10 -4.70
C GLU A 183 23.75 7.74 -4.12
N LYS A 184 23.05 7.73 -2.97
CA LYS A 184 22.59 6.52 -2.25
C LYS A 184 21.08 6.32 -2.29
N LEU A 185 20.33 7.18 -2.98
CA LEU A 185 18.85 7.05 -3.13
C LEU A 185 18.47 5.66 -3.62
N LYS A 186 19.19 5.12 -4.59
CA LYS A 186 18.97 3.77 -5.09
C LYS A 186 19.10 2.71 -3.99
N LEU A 187 20.09 2.83 -3.12
CA LEU A 187 20.32 1.89 -2.02
C LEU A 187 19.22 2.04 -0.94
N LEU A 188 18.75 3.24 -0.70
CA LEU A 188 17.68 3.56 0.26
C LEU A 188 16.33 3.05 -0.24
N ILE A 189 16.02 3.24 -1.52
CA ILE A 189 14.83 2.70 -2.17
C ILE A 189 14.83 1.16 -2.11
N ILE A 190 15.97 0.52 -2.45
CA ILE A 190 16.12 -0.92 -2.34
C ILE A 190 15.91 -1.40 -0.89
N ALA A 191 16.43 -0.67 0.10
CA ALA A 191 16.24 -1.00 1.50
C ALA A 191 14.76 -0.90 1.92
N ILE A 192 14.03 0.15 1.48
CA ILE A 192 12.59 0.31 1.75
C ILE A 192 11.79 -0.82 1.08
N ILE A 193 12.10 -1.14 -0.18
CA ILE A 193 11.48 -2.26 -0.89
C ILE A 193 11.73 -3.57 -0.13
N PHE A 194 12.97 -3.81 0.29
CA PHE A 194 13.32 -5.01 1.04
C PHE A 194 12.57 -5.09 2.38
N ILE A 195 12.49 -3.99 3.12
CA ILE A 195 11.76 -3.91 4.39
C ILE A 195 10.26 -4.13 4.17
N SER A 196 9.69 -3.57 3.11
CA SER A 196 8.26 -3.72 2.77
C SER A 196 7.91 -5.15 2.32
N ILE A 197 8.81 -5.83 1.59
CA ILE A 197 8.59 -7.20 1.09
C ILE A 197 8.96 -8.25 2.14
N LEU A 198 9.90 -7.96 3.04
CA LEU A 198 10.43 -8.90 4.02
C LEU A 198 9.34 -9.61 4.85
N PRO A 199 8.29 -8.94 5.38
CA PRO A 199 7.22 -9.60 6.10
C PRO A 199 6.45 -10.61 5.23
N ALA A 200 6.19 -10.28 3.96
CA ALA A 200 5.52 -11.16 3.01
C ALA A 200 6.36 -12.41 2.70
N VAL A 201 7.67 -12.24 2.48
CA VAL A 201 8.61 -13.35 2.26
C VAL A 201 8.71 -14.25 3.49
N ILE A 202 8.84 -13.68 4.69
CA ILE A 202 8.89 -14.44 5.95
C ILE A 202 7.62 -15.28 6.10
N GLU A 203 6.47 -14.75 5.76
CA GLU A 203 5.19 -15.46 5.90
C GLU A 203 5.06 -16.60 4.90
N VAL A 204 5.47 -16.41 3.65
CA VAL A 204 5.52 -17.47 2.63
C VAL A 204 6.48 -18.58 3.04
N VAL A 205 7.66 -18.23 3.56
CA VAL A 205 8.65 -19.21 4.06
C VAL A 205 8.10 -19.97 5.27
N ARG A 206 7.49 -19.28 6.24
CA ARG A 206 6.86 -19.93 7.41
C ARG A 206 5.70 -20.84 7.00
N ALA A 207 4.89 -20.47 6.03
CA ALA A 207 3.81 -21.29 5.52
C ALA A 207 4.34 -22.57 4.83
N LYS A 208 5.42 -22.46 4.03
CA LYS A 208 6.08 -23.61 3.40
C LYS A 208 6.72 -24.55 4.43
N LEU A 209 7.36 -24.00 5.46
CA LEU A 209 7.99 -24.80 6.53
C LEU A 209 6.94 -25.55 7.38
N LYS A 210 5.79 -24.92 7.69
CA LYS A 210 4.68 -25.60 8.36
C LYS A 210 4.07 -26.72 7.52
N ALA A 211 3.89 -26.52 6.22
CA ALA A 211 3.38 -27.55 5.32
C ALA A 211 4.35 -28.74 5.15
N ARG A 212 5.67 -28.51 5.32
CA ARG A 212 6.69 -29.60 5.31
C ARG A 212 6.73 -30.41 6.58
N LYS A 213 6.31 -29.84 7.73
CA LYS A 213 6.29 -30.54 9.05
C LYS A 213 5.03 -31.40 9.25
N GLN A 214 4.02 -31.24 8.37
CA GLN A 214 2.77 -32.02 8.43
C GLN A 214 2.73 -33.15 7.38
N ARG A 215 3.80 -33.35 6.64
CA ARG A 215 4.06 -34.53 5.80
C ARG A 215 5.12 -35.43 6.46
#